data_5b4e53bec994baed070107b028bae527
#
_entry.id   5b4e53bec994baed070107b028bae527
#
_cell.length_a   1.000
_cell.length_b   1.000
_cell.length_c   1.000
_cell.angle_alpha   90.00
_cell.angle_beta   90.00
_cell.angle_gamma   90.00
#
_symmetry.space_group_name_H-M   'P 1'
#
loop_
_entity.id
_entity.type
_entity.pdbx_description
1 polymer ?
#
loop_
_entity_poly.entity_id
_entity_poly.type
_entity_poly.pdbx_seq_one_letter_code
_entity_poly.pdbx_strand_id
1 'polypeptide(L)'
;NHYKTPMAAELLKQGLINVHTPCDNLVASFLKKNIENKKFEYVHEVLEALGKIPEYEIAKKQGIGPRLFAGSPENYCGRIAITEITGGTEGSAQMYEKLAAAGVGTIIGMHMSEEHKKEAEKHHINAIIAGHISSDSIGINLFLDQLEKKGIEVVANSGLIRIKR
;
A
#
# COMPACT_ATOMS: atom_id res chain seq x y z
N ASN A 1 -11.45 19.61 -5.84
CA ASN A 1 -12.57 19.59 -6.78
C ASN A 1 -13.23 18.21 -6.81
N HIS A 2 -13.76 17.79 -5.67
CA HIS A 2 -14.29 16.45 -5.42
C HIS A 2 -15.60 16.14 -6.17
N TYR A 3 -16.24 17.16 -6.76
CA TYR A 3 -17.54 17.01 -7.42
C TYR A 3 -17.47 16.83 -8.93
N LYS A 4 -16.31 16.99 -9.57
CA LYS A 4 -16.19 16.88 -11.05
C LYS A 4 -16.58 15.51 -11.58
N THR A 5 -16.07 14.45 -10.94
CA THR A 5 -16.36 13.09 -11.40
C THR A 5 -17.81 12.68 -11.19
N PRO A 6 -18.45 12.93 -10.01
CA PRO A 6 -19.88 12.70 -9.85
C PRO A 6 -20.74 13.49 -10.83
N MET A 7 -20.45 14.77 -11.04
CA MET A 7 -21.19 15.60 -12.01
C MET A 7 -21.04 15.09 -13.45
N ALA A 8 -19.84 14.66 -13.84
CA ALA A 8 -19.63 14.10 -15.17
C ALA A 8 -20.41 12.78 -15.34
N ALA A 9 -20.40 11.91 -14.35
CA ALA A 9 -21.17 10.66 -14.36
C ALA A 9 -22.68 10.94 -14.48
N GLU A 10 -23.21 11.91 -13.73
CA GLU A 10 -24.61 12.33 -13.80
C GLU A 10 -24.99 12.84 -15.19
N LEU A 11 -24.18 13.77 -15.76
CA LEU A 11 -24.39 14.30 -17.11
C LEU A 11 -24.36 13.21 -18.19
N LEU A 12 -23.48 12.21 -18.03
CA LEU A 12 -23.35 11.08 -18.95
C LEU A 12 -24.36 9.96 -18.65
N LYS A 13 -25.22 10.13 -17.64
CA LYS A 13 -26.18 9.10 -17.17
C LYS A 13 -25.49 7.76 -16.83
N GLN A 14 -24.32 7.83 -16.23
CA GLN A 14 -23.54 6.68 -15.79
C GLN A 14 -23.63 6.52 -14.27
N GLY A 15 -23.71 5.27 -13.81
CA GLY A 15 -23.56 4.97 -12.38
C GLY A 15 -22.15 5.26 -11.91
N LEU A 16 -22.01 5.78 -10.70
CA LEU A 16 -20.74 5.99 -10.03
C LEU A 16 -20.72 5.21 -8.70
N ILE A 17 -19.68 4.42 -8.49
CA ILE A 17 -19.45 3.71 -7.24
C ILE A 17 -18.08 4.13 -6.69
N ASN A 18 -18.05 4.54 -5.43
CA ASN A 18 -16.81 4.74 -4.68
C ASN A 18 -16.56 3.54 -3.77
N VAL A 19 -15.42 2.88 -3.94
CA VAL A 19 -15.05 1.65 -3.21
C VAL A 19 -13.77 1.83 -2.38
N HIS A 20 -13.48 3.03 -1.93
CA HIS A 20 -12.26 3.36 -1.17
C HIS A 20 -12.02 2.36 -0.02
N THR A 21 -12.82 2.40 1.04
CA THR A 21 -12.63 1.56 2.23
C THR A 21 -12.61 0.05 1.96
N PRO A 22 -13.49 -0.53 1.13
CA PRO A 22 -13.38 -1.95 0.77
C PRO A 22 -12.05 -2.30 0.10
N CYS A 23 -11.56 -1.47 -0.80
CA CYS A 23 -10.28 -1.71 -1.48
C CYS A 23 -9.09 -1.57 -0.53
N ASP A 24 -9.12 -0.59 0.37
CA ASP A 24 -8.12 -0.42 1.42
C ASP A 24 -8.01 -1.67 2.31
N ASN A 25 -9.14 -2.18 2.78
CA ASN A 25 -9.18 -3.40 3.58
C ASN A 25 -8.67 -4.63 2.82
N LEU A 26 -8.95 -4.71 1.51
CA LEU A 26 -8.46 -5.80 0.67
C LEU A 26 -6.94 -5.76 0.51
N VAL A 27 -6.35 -4.59 0.24
CA VAL A 27 -4.88 -4.47 0.12
C VAL A 27 -4.20 -4.71 1.46
N ALA A 28 -4.73 -4.19 2.56
CA ALA A 28 -4.19 -4.41 3.90
C ALA A 28 -4.19 -5.92 4.24
N SER A 29 -5.30 -6.61 4.01
CA SER A 29 -5.44 -8.05 4.23
C SER A 29 -4.50 -8.86 3.34
N PHE A 30 -4.36 -8.46 2.08
CA PHE A 30 -3.45 -9.10 1.14
C PHE A 30 -1.99 -8.99 1.57
N LEU A 31 -1.55 -7.79 1.95
CA LEU A 31 -0.17 -7.56 2.40
C LEU A 31 0.10 -8.22 3.76
N LYS A 32 -0.86 -8.21 4.66
CA LYS A 32 -0.75 -8.93 5.92
C LYS A 32 -0.48 -10.42 5.69
N LYS A 33 -1.24 -11.06 4.80
CA LYS A 33 -1.07 -12.47 4.47
C LYS A 33 0.25 -12.75 3.74
N ASN A 34 0.66 -11.89 2.82
CA ASN A 34 1.78 -12.17 1.92
C ASN A 34 3.12 -11.63 2.41
N ILE A 35 3.12 -10.66 3.34
CA ILE A 35 4.32 -10.00 3.87
C ILE A 35 4.34 -10.08 5.40
N GLU A 36 3.41 -9.42 6.11
CA GLU A 36 3.47 -9.27 7.56
C GLU A 36 3.52 -10.62 8.31
N ASN A 37 2.75 -11.61 7.86
CA ASN A 37 2.71 -12.94 8.46
C ASN A 37 3.84 -13.89 8.02
N LYS A 38 4.77 -13.42 7.18
CA LYS A 38 5.95 -14.18 6.78
C LYS A 38 7.14 -13.84 7.66
N LYS A 39 8.10 -14.75 7.68
CA LYS A 39 9.36 -14.55 8.40
C LYS A 39 10.40 -13.99 7.45
N PHE A 40 10.95 -12.86 7.81
CA PHE A 40 12.11 -12.24 7.19
C PHE A 40 13.12 -11.92 8.28
N GLU A 41 14.38 -11.91 7.94
CA GLU A 41 15.45 -11.54 8.86
C GLU A 41 15.88 -10.09 8.63
N TYR A 42 16.07 -9.72 7.36
CA TYR A 42 16.58 -8.41 6.96
C TYR A 42 15.57 -7.59 6.14
N VAL A 43 15.75 -6.28 6.15
CA VAL A 43 14.88 -5.34 5.44
C VAL A 43 14.91 -5.55 3.92
N HIS A 44 16.08 -5.89 3.34
CA HIS A 44 16.18 -6.16 1.90
C HIS A 44 15.31 -7.35 1.46
N GLU A 45 15.16 -8.37 2.30
CA GLU A 45 14.30 -9.53 1.99
C GLU A 45 12.82 -9.11 1.88
N VAL A 46 12.39 -8.18 2.75
CA VAL A 46 11.04 -7.60 2.70
C VAL A 46 10.84 -6.81 1.40
N LEU A 47 11.83 -5.99 1.02
CA LEU A 47 11.81 -5.24 -0.24
C LEU A 47 11.73 -6.16 -1.46
N GLU A 48 12.51 -7.25 -1.45
CA GLU A 48 12.47 -8.25 -2.53
C GLU A 48 11.12 -8.95 -2.59
N ALA A 49 10.54 -9.30 -1.44
CA ALA A 49 9.23 -9.95 -1.39
C ALA A 49 8.13 -9.03 -1.90
N LEU A 50 8.15 -7.74 -1.53
CA LEU A 50 7.25 -6.73 -2.10
C LEU A 50 7.43 -6.61 -3.61
N GLY A 51 8.68 -6.54 -4.08
CA GLY A 51 9.00 -6.40 -5.50
C GLY A 51 8.56 -7.59 -6.38
N LYS A 52 8.20 -8.72 -5.79
CA LYS A 52 7.63 -9.90 -6.48
C LYS A 52 6.10 -9.83 -6.63
N ILE A 53 5.43 -8.88 -6.00
CA ILE A 53 4.00 -8.65 -6.19
C ILE A 53 3.82 -7.93 -7.53
N PRO A 54 2.99 -8.45 -8.45
CA PRO A 54 2.94 -7.96 -9.85
C PRO A 54 2.71 -6.46 -9.99
N GLU A 55 1.81 -5.87 -9.19
CA GLU A 55 1.56 -4.42 -9.20
C GLU A 55 2.81 -3.62 -8.80
N TYR A 56 3.52 -4.08 -7.78
CA TYR A 56 4.77 -3.45 -7.35
C TYR A 56 5.92 -3.70 -8.33
N GLU A 57 5.96 -4.86 -8.97
CA GLU A 57 6.93 -5.15 -10.03
C GLU A 57 6.76 -4.20 -11.22
N ILE A 58 5.52 -3.98 -11.67
CA ILE A 58 5.21 -3.03 -12.73
C ILE A 58 5.59 -1.61 -12.31
N ALA A 59 5.21 -1.20 -11.10
CA ALA A 59 5.58 0.11 -10.55
C ALA A 59 7.11 0.27 -10.47
N LYS A 60 7.85 -0.77 -10.10
CA LYS A 60 9.32 -0.76 -10.08
C LYS A 60 9.92 -0.53 -11.46
N LYS A 61 9.39 -1.15 -12.51
CA LYS A 61 9.80 -0.92 -13.90
C LYS A 61 9.56 0.52 -14.35
N GLN A 62 8.61 1.21 -13.74
CA GLN A 62 8.30 2.63 -13.97
C GLN A 62 9.10 3.59 -13.05
N GLY A 63 10.00 3.06 -12.20
CA GLY A 63 10.80 3.86 -11.27
C GLY A 63 10.07 4.30 -9.99
N ILE A 64 8.87 3.78 -9.72
CA ILE A 64 8.00 4.14 -8.59
C ILE A 64 7.64 2.94 -7.70
N GLY A 65 8.43 1.87 -7.74
CA GLY A 65 8.22 0.68 -6.92
C GLY A 65 8.56 0.86 -5.43
N PRO A 66 8.37 -0.21 -4.64
CA PRO A 66 8.71 -0.20 -3.22
C PRO A 66 10.15 0.24 -2.97
N ARG A 67 10.34 1.11 -1.99
CA ARG A 67 11.65 1.65 -1.62
C ARG A 67 11.79 1.83 -0.12
N LEU A 68 13.02 1.67 0.37
CA LEU A 68 13.36 2.04 1.73
C LEU A 68 13.41 3.56 1.86
N PHE A 69 12.74 4.11 2.87
CA PHE A 69 12.66 5.54 3.14
C PHE A 69 13.40 5.93 4.43
N ALA A 70 13.39 5.05 5.43
CA ALA A 70 14.17 5.16 6.66
C ALA A 70 14.80 3.81 7.02
N GLY A 71 15.98 3.81 7.62
CA GLY A 71 16.75 2.63 7.99
C GLY A 71 17.77 2.20 6.94
N SER A 72 18.21 0.93 7.02
CA SER A 72 19.16 0.33 6.08
C SER A 72 18.65 -1.03 5.59
N PRO A 73 18.95 -1.42 4.33
CA PRO A 73 18.62 -2.75 3.82
C PRO A 73 19.20 -3.90 4.66
N GLU A 74 20.32 -3.67 5.32
CA GLU A 74 21.05 -4.63 6.14
C GLU A 74 20.55 -4.71 7.59
N ASN A 75 19.59 -3.85 7.97
CA ASN A 75 19.01 -3.92 9.31
C ASN A 75 18.14 -5.17 9.45
N TYR A 76 18.11 -5.72 10.68
CA TYR A 76 17.07 -6.68 11.04
C TYR A 76 15.69 -6.04 10.86
N CYS A 77 14.78 -6.76 10.20
CA CYS A 77 13.44 -6.23 9.96
C CYS A 77 12.56 -6.21 11.21
N GLY A 78 12.87 -7.06 12.20
CA GLY A 78 12.03 -7.20 13.40
C GLY A 78 10.59 -7.60 13.04
N ARG A 79 9.65 -7.27 13.91
CA ARG A 79 8.24 -7.44 13.60
C ARG A 79 7.80 -6.40 12.56
N ILE A 80 7.16 -6.86 11.51
CA ILE A 80 6.65 -6.00 10.44
C ILE A 80 5.22 -5.57 10.79
N ALA A 81 4.89 -4.31 10.54
CA ALA A 81 3.53 -3.79 10.62
C ALA A 81 3.15 -3.08 9.31
N ILE A 82 1.98 -3.43 8.80
CA ILE A 82 1.38 -2.73 7.66
C ILE A 82 0.65 -1.51 8.22
N THR A 83 1.18 -0.31 7.96
CA THR A 83 0.63 0.96 8.41
C THR A 83 0.32 1.85 7.23
N GLU A 84 -0.73 2.66 7.31
CA GLU A 84 -1.05 3.69 6.30
C GLU A 84 -1.02 3.20 4.85
N ILE A 85 -1.27 1.89 4.65
CA ILE A 85 -1.42 1.30 3.32
C ILE A 85 -2.81 1.59 2.75
N THR A 86 -3.69 2.09 3.60
CA THR A 86 -5.11 2.26 3.33
C THR A 86 -5.47 3.73 3.20
N GLY A 87 -4.65 4.56 2.65
CA GLY A 87 -4.93 5.96 2.38
C GLY A 87 -5.53 6.75 3.55
N GLY A 88 -5.45 8.03 3.49
CA GLY A 88 -5.97 8.92 4.52
C GLY A 88 -4.89 9.86 5.04
N THR A 89 -5.15 10.42 6.21
CA THR A 89 -4.18 11.27 6.90
C THR A 89 -3.21 10.42 7.70
N GLU A 90 -1.94 10.79 7.72
CA GLU A 90 -0.96 10.23 8.64
C GLU A 90 -1.46 10.39 10.07
N GLY A 91 -1.30 9.36 10.88
CA GLY A 91 -1.60 9.41 12.31
C GLY A 91 -0.63 10.35 13.06
N SER A 92 -0.68 10.34 14.39
CA SER A 92 0.31 11.09 15.18
C SER A 92 1.71 10.51 15.03
N ALA A 93 2.72 11.35 14.77
CA ALA A 93 4.12 10.94 14.73
C ALA A 93 4.60 10.27 16.04
N GLN A 94 3.95 10.56 17.17
CA GLN A 94 4.23 9.89 18.45
C GLN A 94 3.91 8.38 18.47
N MET A 95 3.23 7.87 17.44
CA MET A 95 2.94 6.44 17.33
C MET A 95 4.21 5.59 17.21
N TYR A 96 5.30 6.13 16.66
CA TYR A 96 6.54 5.36 16.44
C TYR A 96 7.19 4.90 17.74
N GLU A 97 7.16 5.71 18.79
CA GLU A 97 7.60 5.29 20.12
C GLU A 97 6.83 4.04 20.61
N LYS A 98 5.50 4.06 20.45
CA LYS A 98 4.64 2.94 20.86
C LYS A 98 4.83 1.72 19.97
N LEU A 99 5.04 1.91 18.68
CA LEU A 99 5.33 0.80 17.75
C LEU A 99 6.66 0.14 18.10
N ALA A 100 7.71 0.93 18.36
CA ALA A 100 9.00 0.42 18.79
C ALA A 100 8.90 -0.34 20.12
N ALA A 101 8.20 0.23 21.12
CA ALA A 101 7.94 -0.42 22.41
C ALA A 101 7.15 -1.74 22.25
N ALA A 102 6.30 -1.86 21.22
CA ALA A 102 5.59 -3.08 20.87
C ALA A 102 6.44 -4.08 20.05
N GLY A 103 7.72 -3.80 19.82
CA GLY A 103 8.66 -4.66 19.09
C GLY A 103 8.54 -4.59 17.57
N VAL A 104 7.89 -3.56 17.02
CA VAL A 104 7.85 -3.31 15.56
C VAL A 104 9.21 -2.75 15.15
N GLY A 105 9.88 -3.44 14.23
CA GLY A 105 11.16 -3.02 13.66
C GLY A 105 11.04 -2.46 12.24
N THR A 106 9.96 -2.79 11.53
CA THR A 106 9.73 -2.32 10.16
C THR A 106 8.26 -1.99 9.94
N ILE A 107 7.99 -0.85 9.33
CA ILE A 107 6.67 -0.49 8.85
C ILE A 107 6.62 -0.46 7.32
N ILE A 108 5.45 -0.77 6.77
CA ILE A 108 5.18 -0.67 5.33
C ILE A 108 3.96 0.22 5.15
N GLY A 109 4.14 1.35 4.46
CA GLY A 109 3.09 2.31 4.14
C GLY A 109 3.08 2.64 2.65
N MET A 110 2.06 3.34 2.18
CA MET A 110 2.00 3.79 0.78
C MET A 110 2.68 5.15 0.58
N HIS A 111 2.78 5.96 1.59
CA HIS A 111 3.50 7.23 1.64
C HIS A 111 3.96 7.52 3.08
N MET A 112 4.79 8.54 3.25
CA MET A 112 5.27 9.01 4.55
C MET A 112 5.80 10.44 4.41
N SER A 113 5.47 11.33 5.35
CA SER A 113 6.03 12.66 5.45
C SER A 113 7.45 12.64 6.04
N GLU A 114 8.19 13.74 5.84
CA GLU A 114 9.52 13.88 6.43
C GLU A 114 9.48 13.97 7.97
N GLU A 115 8.38 14.44 8.56
CA GLU A 115 8.20 14.46 10.02
C GLU A 115 8.11 13.02 10.54
N HIS A 116 7.28 12.19 9.94
CA HIS A 116 7.12 10.80 10.30
C HIS A 116 8.41 9.98 10.07
N LYS A 117 9.15 10.30 9.00
CA LYS A 117 10.46 9.70 8.75
C LYS A 117 11.43 9.94 9.89
N LYS A 118 11.55 11.22 10.34
CA LYS A 118 12.43 11.58 11.46
C LYS A 118 12.06 10.84 12.76
N GLU A 119 10.78 10.72 13.05
CA GLU A 119 10.34 9.97 14.22
C GLU A 119 10.57 8.46 14.07
N ALA A 120 10.39 7.88 12.88
CA ALA A 120 10.74 6.48 12.62
C ALA A 120 12.26 6.23 12.83
N GLU A 121 13.12 7.11 12.29
CA GLU A 121 14.58 7.04 12.47
C GLU A 121 14.98 7.17 13.95
N LYS A 122 14.40 8.12 14.67
CA LYS A 122 14.63 8.35 16.11
C LYS A 122 14.31 7.11 16.97
N HIS A 123 13.27 6.36 16.59
CA HIS A 123 12.86 5.15 17.27
C HIS A 123 13.39 3.85 16.62
N HIS A 124 14.38 3.95 15.74
CA HIS A 124 15.02 2.84 15.04
C HIS A 124 14.06 1.92 14.29
N ILE A 125 12.97 2.48 13.74
CA ILE A 125 12.02 1.77 12.89
C ILE A 125 12.41 1.96 11.43
N ASN A 126 12.58 0.86 10.70
CA ASN A 126 12.74 0.89 9.25
C ASN A 126 11.39 1.23 8.60
N ALA A 127 11.39 2.10 7.60
CA ALA A 127 10.19 2.48 6.88
C ALA A 127 10.31 2.16 5.40
N ILE A 128 9.42 1.33 4.89
CA ILE A 128 9.30 0.99 3.47
C ILE A 128 8.07 1.67 2.89
N ILE A 129 8.26 2.43 1.83
CA ILE A 129 7.17 3.03 1.06
C ILE A 129 6.88 2.14 -0.14
N ALA A 130 5.72 1.50 -0.11
CA ALA A 130 5.29 0.55 -1.14
C ALA A 130 4.76 1.22 -2.42
N GLY A 131 4.32 2.49 -2.30
CA GLY A 131 3.75 3.27 -3.39
C GLY A 131 2.22 3.28 -3.38
N HIS A 132 1.63 4.45 -3.64
CA HIS A 132 0.19 4.68 -3.50
C HIS A 132 -0.61 3.95 -4.60
N ILE A 133 -0.40 4.33 -5.86
CA ILE A 133 -1.14 3.78 -7.02
C ILE A 133 -1.04 2.26 -7.11
N SER A 134 0.13 1.70 -6.86
CA SER A 134 0.33 0.25 -6.91
C SER A 134 -0.36 -0.48 -5.76
N SER A 135 -0.39 0.12 -4.56
CA SER A 135 -1.12 -0.42 -3.40
C SER A 135 -2.63 -0.37 -3.62
N ASP A 136 -3.16 0.77 -4.08
CA ASP A 136 -4.57 0.91 -4.44
C ASP A 136 -4.96 -0.08 -5.54
N SER A 137 -4.08 -0.27 -6.54
CA SER A 137 -4.32 -1.22 -7.63
C SER A 137 -4.48 -2.66 -7.12
N ILE A 138 -3.73 -3.08 -6.09
CA ILE A 138 -3.91 -4.40 -5.46
C ILE A 138 -5.34 -4.54 -4.91
N GLY A 139 -5.77 -3.58 -4.10
CA GLY A 139 -7.09 -3.61 -3.47
C GLY A 139 -8.22 -3.58 -4.50
N ILE A 140 -8.13 -2.68 -5.48
CA ILE A 140 -9.10 -2.57 -6.56
C ILE A 140 -9.13 -3.84 -7.42
N ASN A 141 -7.99 -4.42 -7.77
CA ASN A 141 -7.94 -5.66 -8.55
C ASN A 141 -8.67 -6.80 -7.86
N LEU A 142 -8.46 -6.97 -6.55
CA LEU A 142 -9.16 -8.00 -5.77
C LEU A 142 -10.67 -7.81 -5.77
N PHE A 143 -11.15 -6.57 -5.75
CA PHE A 143 -12.56 -6.24 -5.87
C PHE A 143 -13.09 -6.49 -7.29
N LEU A 144 -12.38 -6.01 -8.32
CA LEU A 144 -12.77 -6.16 -9.71
C LEU A 144 -12.81 -7.62 -10.17
N ASP A 145 -11.91 -8.47 -9.66
CA ASP A 145 -11.94 -9.91 -9.93
C ASP A 145 -13.25 -10.56 -9.46
N GLN A 146 -13.86 -10.06 -8.38
CA GLN A 146 -15.17 -10.55 -7.94
C GLN A 146 -16.30 -10.05 -8.86
N LEU A 147 -16.19 -8.85 -9.40
CA LEU A 147 -17.16 -8.34 -10.37
C LEU A 147 -17.09 -9.10 -11.70
N GLU A 148 -15.88 -9.38 -12.19
CA GLU A 148 -15.69 -10.18 -13.42
C GLU A 148 -16.27 -11.60 -13.27
N LYS A 149 -16.12 -12.23 -12.10
CA LYS A 149 -16.76 -13.52 -11.79
C LYS A 149 -18.28 -13.47 -11.82
N LYS A 150 -18.87 -12.27 -11.70
CA LYS A 150 -20.31 -12.03 -11.84
C LYS A 150 -20.73 -11.62 -13.25
N GLY A 151 -19.83 -11.66 -14.22
CA GLY A 151 -20.09 -11.34 -15.62
C GLY A 151 -20.00 -9.85 -15.96
N ILE A 152 -19.44 -9.01 -15.08
CA ILE A 152 -19.24 -7.59 -15.36
C ILE A 152 -17.92 -7.43 -16.10
N GLU A 153 -17.97 -6.79 -17.28
CA GLU A 153 -16.77 -6.42 -18.02
C GLU A 153 -16.03 -5.27 -17.33
N VAL A 154 -14.73 -5.40 -17.20
CA VAL A 154 -13.87 -4.39 -16.56
C VAL A 154 -12.92 -3.79 -17.59
N VAL A 155 -13.01 -2.47 -17.80
CA VAL A 155 -12.10 -1.69 -18.63
C VAL A 155 -11.20 -0.84 -17.73
N ALA A 156 -9.93 -1.20 -17.62
CA ALA A 156 -8.95 -0.49 -16.82
C ALA A 156 -8.46 0.77 -17.56
N ASN A 157 -8.42 1.90 -16.85
CA ASN A 157 -7.84 3.14 -17.35
C ASN A 157 -7.29 4.01 -16.20
N SER A 158 -6.85 5.22 -16.51
CA SER A 158 -6.44 6.24 -15.53
C SER A 158 -5.35 5.78 -14.53
N GLY A 159 -4.40 4.98 -14.97
CA GLY A 159 -3.26 4.54 -14.16
C GLY A 159 -3.49 3.30 -13.30
N LEU A 160 -4.68 2.69 -13.35
CA LEU A 160 -4.92 1.40 -12.71
C LEU A 160 -4.01 0.32 -13.30
N ILE A 161 -3.18 -0.29 -12.45
CA ILE A 161 -2.36 -1.45 -12.80
C ILE A 161 -3.25 -2.70 -12.69
N ARG A 162 -3.91 -3.09 -13.78
CA ARG A 162 -4.83 -4.25 -13.79
C ARG A 162 -4.08 -5.57 -13.82
N ILE A 163 -4.19 -6.35 -12.76
CA ILE A 163 -3.71 -7.72 -12.62
C ILE A 163 -4.92 -8.60 -12.25
N LYS A 164 -5.20 -9.61 -13.05
CA LYS A 164 -6.23 -10.63 -12.76
C LYS A 164 -5.64 -11.74 -11.90
N ARG A 165 -6.41 -12.25 -10.91
CA ARG A 165 -6.04 -13.33 -9.98
C ARG A 165 -7.09 -14.43 -9.95
#